data_73dfdfae497b21a04d5ac76d4ba3e746
#
_entry.id   73dfdfae497b21a04d5ac76d4ba3e746
#
_cell.length_a   1.000
_cell.length_b   1.000
_cell.length_c   1.000
_cell.angle_alpha   90.00
_cell.angle_beta   90.00
_cell.angle_gamma   90.00
#
_symmetry.space_group_name_H-M   'P 1'
#
loop_
_entity.id
_entity.type
_entity.pdbx_description
1 polymer ?
#
loop_
_entity_poly.entity_id
_entity_poly.type
_entity_poly.pdbx_seq_one_letter_code
_entity_poly.pdbx_strand_id
1 'polypeptide(L)'
;EDHVSMGANAATKCKKVVDNLQNILAIELYTASQALSFGNGKTAPFLESIVGLFRQKIPIVKEDRVMHYDIVKASEFITSLEIDVKELF
;
A
#
# COMPACT_ATOMS: atom_id res chain seq x y z
N GLU A 1 -16.77 22.79 26.35
CA GLU A 1 -16.24 23.34 25.10
C GLU A 1 -14.84 22.80 24.80
N ASP A 2 -13.96 22.80 25.79
CA ASP A 2 -12.60 22.27 25.62
C ASP A 2 -12.60 20.80 25.27
N HIS A 3 -13.55 20.03 25.78
CA HIS A 3 -13.68 18.61 25.47
C HIS A 3 -13.99 18.38 23.99
N VAL A 4 -14.83 19.21 23.41
CA VAL A 4 -15.18 19.11 21.98
C VAL A 4 -13.97 19.43 21.11
N SER A 5 -13.22 20.50 21.47
CA SER A 5 -11.99 20.89 20.76
C SER A 5 -10.94 19.80 20.85
N MET A 6 -10.75 19.20 22.01
CA MET A 6 -9.78 18.12 22.22
C MET A 6 -10.15 16.88 21.42
N GLY A 7 -11.44 16.53 21.37
CA GLY A 7 -11.92 15.41 20.59
C GLY A 7 -11.70 15.61 19.09
N ALA A 8 -11.97 16.82 18.58
CA ALA A 8 -11.75 17.15 17.18
C ALA A 8 -10.27 17.11 16.82
N ASN A 9 -9.40 17.63 17.67
CA ASN A 9 -7.95 17.59 17.45
C ASN A 9 -7.42 16.17 17.47
N ALA A 10 -7.89 15.32 18.38
CA ALA A 10 -7.49 13.93 18.48
C ALA A 10 -7.91 13.16 17.21
N ALA A 11 -9.14 13.39 16.73
CA ALA A 11 -9.63 12.76 15.51
C ALA A 11 -8.82 13.18 14.28
N THR A 12 -8.46 14.46 14.17
CA THR A 12 -7.64 14.98 13.08
C THR A 12 -6.24 14.37 13.10
N LYS A 13 -5.63 14.27 14.28
CA LYS A 13 -4.31 13.63 14.43
C LYS A 13 -4.36 12.14 14.07
N CYS A 14 -5.39 11.45 14.51
CA CYS A 14 -5.59 10.04 14.21
C CYS A 14 -5.70 9.82 12.69
N LYS A 15 -6.45 10.65 12.00
CA LYS A 15 -6.58 10.59 10.55
C LYS A 15 -5.23 10.78 9.86
N LYS A 16 -4.43 11.75 10.31
CA LYS A 16 -3.09 11.97 9.76
C LYS A 16 -2.18 10.76 9.94
N VAL A 17 -2.24 10.12 11.10
CA VAL A 17 -1.46 8.91 11.38
C VAL A 17 -1.87 7.79 10.43
N VAL A 18 -3.17 7.58 10.24
CA VAL A 18 -3.69 6.55 9.34
C VAL A 18 -3.27 6.83 7.89
N ASP A 19 -3.41 8.08 7.44
CA ASP A 19 -3.01 8.46 6.08
C ASP A 19 -1.51 8.27 5.87
N ASN A 20 -0.68 8.64 6.84
CA ASN A 20 0.77 8.44 6.77
C ASN A 20 1.13 6.96 6.74
N LEU A 21 0.48 6.15 7.57
CA LEU A 21 0.69 4.71 7.57
C LEU A 21 0.35 4.10 6.21
N GLN A 22 -0.76 4.52 5.61
CA GLN A 22 -1.19 4.07 4.30
C GLN A 22 -0.15 4.40 3.22
N ASN A 23 0.43 5.60 3.26
CA ASN A 23 1.48 6.01 2.35
C ASN A 23 2.76 5.20 2.53
N ILE A 24 3.14 4.92 3.78
CA ILE A 24 4.31 4.09 4.09
C ILE A 24 4.11 2.69 3.53
N LEU A 25 2.95 2.09 3.75
CA LEU A 25 2.63 0.76 3.23
C LEU A 25 2.62 0.74 1.70
N ALA A 26 2.13 1.81 1.07
CA ALA A 26 2.13 1.93 -0.39
C ALA A 26 3.56 1.94 -0.94
N ILE A 27 4.46 2.70 -0.31
CA ILE A 27 5.88 2.76 -0.70
C ILE A 27 6.55 1.40 -0.48
N GLU A 28 6.27 0.74 0.64
CA GLU A 28 6.81 -0.59 0.93
C GLU A 28 6.36 -1.62 -0.10
N LEU A 29 5.07 -1.64 -0.43
CA LEU A 29 4.54 -2.56 -1.43
C LEU A 29 5.14 -2.29 -2.81
N TYR A 30 5.24 -1.04 -3.19
CA TYR A 30 5.84 -0.61 -4.45
C TYR A 30 7.30 -1.08 -4.54
N THR A 31 8.08 -0.81 -3.50
CA THR A 31 9.50 -1.18 -3.43
C THR A 31 9.69 -2.69 -3.40
N ALA A 32 8.93 -3.38 -2.55
CA ALA A 32 9.04 -4.83 -2.41
C ALA A 32 8.65 -5.55 -3.70
N SER A 33 7.59 -5.13 -4.37
CA SER A 33 7.17 -5.74 -5.63
C SER A 33 8.19 -5.49 -6.75
N GLN A 34 8.83 -4.31 -6.74
CA GLN A 34 9.92 -4.02 -7.67
C GLN A 34 11.11 -4.95 -7.42
N ALA A 35 11.49 -5.15 -6.15
CA ALA A 35 12.57 -6.05 -5.78
C ALA A 35 12.29 -7.49 -6.20
N LEU A 36 11.05 -7.97 -6.02
CA LEU A 36 10.65 -9.31 -6.45
C LEU A 36 10.78 -9.49 -7.96
N SER A 37 10.59 -8.44 -8.75
CA SER A 37 10.70 -8.52 -10.20
C SER A 37 12.13 -8.77 -10.68
N PHE A 38 13.12 -8.47 -9.85
CA PHE A 38 14.53 -8.74 -10.17
C PHE A 38 15.02 -10.09 -9.66
N GLY A 39 14.23 -10.77 -8.81
CA GLY A 39 14.57 -12.07 -8.27
C GLY A 39 14.01 -13.20 -9.13
N ASN A 40 14.62 -14.39 -8.98
CA ASN A 40 14.14 -15.60 -9.64
C ASN A 40 13.24 -16.45 -8.74
N GLY A 41 13.10 -16.06 -7.47
CA GLY A 41 12.28 -16.76 -6.51
C GLY A 41 10.82 -16.32 -6.54
N LYS A 42 9.98 -17.17 -6.00
CA LYS A 42 8.56 -16.87 -5.82
C LYS A 42 8.25 -16.80 -4.33
N THR A 43 7.35 -15.89 -3.99
CA THR A 43 6.83 -15.82 -2.62
C THR A 43 5.70 -16.83 -2.42
N ALA A 44 5.05 -16.82 -1.25
CA ALA A 44 3.93 -17.70 -0.97
C ALA A 44 2.78 -17.47 -1.97
N PRO A 45 1.99 -18.52 -2.32
CA PRO A 45 0.92 -18.36 -3.32
C PRO A 45 -0.06 -17.23 -3.02
N PHE A 46 -0.40 -17.02 -1.76
CA PHE A 46 -1.27 -15.92 -1.36
C PHE A 46 -0.66 -14.55 -1.72
N LEU A 47 0.62 -14.37 -1.41
CA LEU A 47 1.34 -13.14 -1.70
C LEU A 47 1.56 -12.96 -3.20
N GLU A 48 1.78 -14.04 -3.93
CA GLU A 48 1.91 -13.99 -5.39
C GLU A 48 0.64 -13.47 -6.05
N SER A 49 -0.53 -13.86 -5.53
CA SER A 49 -1.80 -13.37 -6.06
C SER A 49 -1.97 -11.86 -5.81
N ILE A 50 -1.57 -11.38 -4.64
CA ILE A 50 -1.61 -9.94 -4.33
C ILE A 50 -0.67 -9.16 -5.23
N VAL A 51 0.56 -9.64 -5.39
CA VAL A 51 1.56 -9.00 -6.26
C VAL A 51 1.06 -8.99 -7.72
N GLY A 52 0.43 -10.06 -8.17
CA GLY A 52 -0.16 -10.13 -9.50
C GLY A 52 -1.22 -9.06 -9.72
N LEU A 53 -2.14 -8.90 -8.78
CA LEU A 53 -3.15 -7.85 -8.84
C LEU A 53 -2.52 -6.45 -8.82
N PHE A 54 -1.51 -6.25 -8.00
CA PHE A 54 -0.77 -4.99 -7.93
C PHE A 54 -0.14 -4.65 -9.28
N ARG A 55 0.50 -5.63 -9.92
CA ARG A 55 1.18 -5.45 -11.20
C ARG A 55 0.23 -5.14 -12.35
N GLN A 56 -1.02 -5.54 -12.26
CA GLN A 56 -2.02 -5.17 -13.25
C GLN A 56 -2.29 -3.67 -13.26
N LYS A 57 -2.16 -3.02 -12.09
CA LYS A 57 -2.42 -1.59 -11.94
C LYS A 57 -1.16 -0.75 -12.01
N ILE A 58 -0.04 -1.29 -11.53
CA ILE A 58 1.22 -0.55 -11.39
C ILE A 58 2.32 -1.37 -12.05
N PRO A 59 2.77 -1.00 -13.24
CA PRO A 59 3.78 -1.77 -13.96
C PRO A 59 5.17 -1.64 -13.32
N ILE A 60 6.05 -2.58 -13.69
CA ILE A 60 7.44 -2.57 -13.25
C ILE A 60 8.13 -1.30 -13.77
N VAL A 61 8.92 -0.66 -12.92
CA VAL A 61 9.74 0.48 -13.30
C VAL A 61 10.99 -0.03 -14.01
N LYS A 62 11.10 0.25 -15.29
CA LYS A 62 12.27 -0.13 -16.11
C LYS A 62 13.16 1.06 -16.42
N GLU A 63 12.58 2.25 -16.42
CA GLU A 63 13.26 3.52 -16.69
C GLU A 63 12.84 4.55 -15.67
N ASP A 64 13.63 5.59 -15.51
CA ASP A 64 13.29 6.69 -14.62
C ASP A 64 11.98 7.32 -15.02
N ARG A 65 11.11 7.53 -14.03
CA ARG A 65 9.83 8.19 -14.24
C ARG A 65 9.36 8.82 -12.93
N VAL A 66 8.30 9.62 -13.01
CA VAL A 66 7.71 10.25 -11.83
C VAL A 66 7.01 9.19 -10.99
N MET A 67 7.64 8.79 -9.90
CA MET A 67 7.14 7.71 -9.03
C MET A 67 5.97 8.13 -8.16
N HIS A 68 5.73 9.43 -8.01
CA HIS A 68 4.62 9.96 -7.23
C HIS A 68 3.28 9.35 -7.66
N TYR A 69 3.03 9.28 -8.95
CA TYR A 69 1.78 8.72 -9.49
C TYR A 69 1.65 7.24 -9.18
N ASP A 70 2.75 6.50 -9.22
CA ASP A 70 2.75 5.08 -8.87
C ASP A 70 2.45 4.87 -7.40
N ILE A 71 3.01 5.71 -6.54
CA ILE A 71 2.78 5.65 -5.09
C ILE A 71 1.31 5.97 -4.77
N VAL A 72 0.72 6.96 -5.44
CA VAL A 72 -0.71 7.27 -5.30
C VAL A 72 -1.57 6.06 -5.69
N LYS A 73 -1.26 5.43 -6.83
CA LYS A 73 -1.98 4.22 -7.27
C LYS A 73 -1.79 3.06 -6.30
N ALA A 74 -0.60 2.91 -5.73
CA ALA A 74 -0.33 1.88 -4.72
C ALA A 74 -1.16 2.11 -3.46
N SER A 75 -1.28 3.37 -3.02
CA SER A 75 -2.13 3.72 -1.88
C SER A 75 -3.60 3.40 -2.15
N GLU A 76 -4.10 3.72 -3.34
CA GLU A 76 -5.46 3.38 -3.75
C GLU A 76 -5.67 1.86 -3.81
N PHE A 77 -4.68 1.12 -4.30
CA PHE A 77 -4.72 -0.34 -4.33
C PHE A 77 -4.88 -0.92 -2.93
N ILE A 78 -4.08 -0.46 -1.97
CA ILE A 78 -4.14 -0.93 -0.58
C ILE A 78 -5.52 -0.65 0.02
N THR A 79 -6.08 0.53 -0.23
CA THR A 79 -7.39 0.92 0.28
C THR A 79 -8.51 0.02 -0.28
N SER A 80 -8.40 -0.39 -1.54
CA SER A 80 -9.41 -1.21 -2.21
C SER A 80 -9.19 -2.70 -2.04
N LEU A 81 -8.05 -3.12 -1.48
CA LEU A 81 -7.71 -4.53 -1.36
C LEU A 81 -8.61 -5.23 -0.35
N GLU A 82 -9.27 -6.30 -0.79
CA GLU A 82 -10.04 -7.18 0.07
C GLU A 82 -9.27 -8.49 0.26
N ILE A 83 -9.12 -8.87 1.51
CA ILE A 83 -8.39 -10.09 1.88
C ILE A 83 -9.36 -11.07 2.51
N ASP A 84 -9.44 -12.27 1.95
CA ASP A 84 -10.15 -13.36 2.59
C ASP A 84 -9.26 -13.94 3.70
N VAL A 85 -9.71 -13.80 4.93
CA VAL A 85 -8.97 -14.25 6.11
C VAL A 85 -8.69 -15.76 6.03
N LYS A 86 -9.54 -16.53 5.36
CA LYS A 86 -9.33 -17.97 5.19
C LYS A 86 -8.07 -18.29 4.39
N GLU A 87 -7.65 -17.41 3.49
CA GLU A 87 -6.46 -17.61 2.69
C GLU A 87 -5.17 -17.38 3.48
N LEU A 88 -5.27 -16.74 4.66
CA LEU A 88 -4.13 -16.50 5.55
C LEU A 88 -3.76 -17.72 6.39
N PHE A 89 -4.67 -18.64 6.55
CA PHE A 89 -4.52 -19.85 7.37
C PHE A 89 -4.86 -21.09 6.54
#